data_399e08fc5f4cfec0778fda051f73d093
#
_entry.id   399e08fc5f4cfec0778fda051f73d093
#
_cell.length_a   1.000
_cell.length_b   1.000
_cell.length_c   1.000
_cell.angle_alpha   90.00
_cell.angle_beta   90.00
_cell.angle_gamma   90.00
#
_symmetry.space_group_name_H-M   'P 1'
#
loop_
_entity.id
_entity.type
_entity.pdbx_description
1 polymer ?
#
loop_
_entity_poly.entity_id
_entity_poly.type
_entity_poly.pdbx_seq_one_letter_code
_entity_poly.pdbx_strand_id
1 'polypeptide(L)'
;MSVVISDAWRQRFGGTARLYGEKALQLFADAHVCVVGIGGVGSWAAEALARTGIGAITLIDMDDVCVTNTNRQIHALRDNVGLAKSEVMAERIRLINPECRVTVIDDFVTADNVAEYMSKGYSYVIDAIDSVRPKAALIAYCRRYKVPLVTTGGAGGQIDPTQIQVADLAKTIQDPLAAKLRERLKSDFNVVKNSKGKLGVDCVFSTEALVYPQADGSVCAMKSTAEGPKRMDCASGFGAATMVTASFGFVAVSHALKKMMAKAESQA
;
A
#
# COMPACT_ATOMS: atom_id res chain seq x y z
N MET A 1 -9.80 16.32 19.25
CA MET A 1 -8.80 17.29 19.75
C MET A 1 -7.56 17.14 18.90
N SER A 2 -7.01 18.24 18.37
CA SER A 2 -5.76 18.20 17.62
C SER A 2 -4.59 17.83 18.54
N VAL A 3 -3.65 17.04 18.00
CA VAL A 3 -2.43 16.64 18.70
C VAL A 3 -1.57 17.88 18.93
N VAL A 4 -1.06 18.04 20.16
CA VAL A 4 -0.07 19.09 20.45
C VAL A 4 1.27 18.65 19.88
N ILE A 5 1.78 19.41 18.93
CA ILE A 5 3.07 19.16 18.29
C ILE A 5 4.20 19.58 19.23
N SER A 6 5.08 18.63 19.61
CA SER A 6 6.26 18.91 20.43
C SER A 6 7.36 19.61 19.63
N ASP A 7 8.30 20.27 20.31
CA ASP A 7 9.48 20.86 19.69
C ASP A 7 10.36 19.79 19.03
N ALA A 8 10.50 18.63 19.65
CA ALA A 8 11.26 17.49 19.12
C ALA A 8 10.65 16.97 17.81
N TRP A 9 9.32 16.87 17.76
CA TRP A 9 8.60 16.47 16.56
C TRP A 9 8.74 17.53 15.44
N ARG A 10 8.62 18.82 15.81
CA ARG A 10 8.82 19.94 14.88
C ARG A 10 10.23 19.98 14.29
N GLN A 11 11.25 19.67 15.09
CA GLN A 11 12.62 19.53 14.58
C GLN A 11 12.76 18.40 13.56
N ARG A 12 12.12 17.24 13.80
CA ARG A 12 12.14 16.10 12.87
C ARG A 12 11.45 16.41 11.55
N PHE A 13 10.28 17.03 11.60
CA PHE A 13 9.39 17.17 10.44
C PHE A 13 9.24 18.61 9.92
N GLY A 14 10.05 19.54 10.38
CA GLY A 14 10.05 20.92 9.88
C GLY A 14 10.35 21.04 8.38
N GLY A 15 11.06 20.06 7.81
CA GLY A 15 11.24 19.96 6.35
C GLY A 15 9.92 19.67 5.62
N THR A 16 9.06 18.84 6.21
CA THR A 16 7.71 18.57 5.70
C THR A 16 6.84 19.83 5.74
N ALA A 17 6.92 20.61 6.84
CA ALA A 17 6.21 21.88 6.95
C ALA A 17 6.63 22.90 5.88
N ARG A 18 7.92 23.00 5.59
CA ARG A 18 8.40 23.90 4.53
C ARG A 18 7.93 23.51 3.12
N LEU A 19 7.61 22.24 2.90
CA LEU A 19 7.13 21.75 1.61
C LEU A 19 5.60 21.79 1.48
N TYR A 20 4.88 21.37 2.52
CA TYR A 20 3.43 21.20 2.50
C TYR A 20 2.67 22.31 3.24
N GLY A 21 3.36 23.12 4.04
CA GLY A 21 2.78 24.16 4.89
C GLY A 21 2.47 23.68 6.31
N GLU A 22 2.39 24.61 7.27
CA GLU A 22 2.13 24.33 8.69
C GLU A 22 0.76 23.66 8.93
N LYS A 23 -0.27 24.07 8.16
CA LYS A 23 -1.61 23.44 8.26
C LYS A 23 -1.59 21.96 7.85
N ALA A 24 -0.83 21.64 6.81
CA ALA A 24 -0.67 20.25 6.38
C ALA A 24 0.13 19.43 7.40
N LEU A 25 1.15 20.03 8.01
CA LEU A 25 1.92 19.39 9.07
C LEU A 25 1.01 18.99 10.25
N GLN A 26 0.15 19.90 10.71
CA GLN A 26 -0.83 19.60 11.77
C GLN A 26 -1.81 18.51 11.33
N LEU A 27 -2.31 18.58 10.09
CA LEU A 27 -3.17 17.54 9.51
C LEU A 27 -2.52 16.15 9.54
N PHE A 28 -1.22 16.06 9.22
CA PHE A 28 -0.48 14.80 9.26
C PHE A 28 -0.24 14.30 10.67
N ALA A 29 0.04 15.19 11.63
CA ALA A 29 0.15 14.84 13.04
C ALA A 29 -1.18 14.32 13.63
N ASP A 30 -2.31 14.84 13.17
CA ASP A 30 -3.65 14.41 13.61
C ASP A 30 -4.13 13.14 12.85
N ALA A 31 -3.48 12.80 11.73
CA ALA A 31 -3.93 11.71 10.87
C ALA A 31 -3.64 10.33 11.47
N HIS A 32 -4.57 9.41 11.22
CA HIS A 32 -4.42 7.98 11.47
C HIS A 32 -4.51 7.24 10.12
N VAL A 33 -3.40 6.65 9.68
CA VAL A 33 -3.33 5.92 8.41
C VAL A 33 -3.17 4.42 8.66
N CYS A 34 -3.96 3.62 7.94
CA CYS A 34 -3.84 2.16 7.98
C CYS A 34 -3.10 1.67 6.74
N VAL A 35 -2.11 0.79 6.92
CA VAL A 35 -1.43 0.07 5.83
C VAL A 35 -1.76 -1.40 5.95
N VAL A 36 -2.35 -1.97 4.91
CA VAL A 36 -2.75 -3.38 4.85
C VAL A 36 -1.85 -4.11 3.87
N GLY A 37 -1.13 -5.12 4.37
CA GLY A 37 -0.05 -5.80 3.66
C GLY A 37 1.29 -5.08 3.82
N ILE A 38 2.21 -5.65 4.64
CA ILE A 38 3.53 -5.06 4.95
C ILE A 38 4.63 -5.79 4.14
N GLY A 39 4.32 -6.05 2.89
CA GLY A 39 5.25 -6.66 1.93
C GLY A 39 6.13 -5.63 1.19
N GLY A 40 6.44 -5.94 -0.08
CA GLY A 40 7.34 -5.12 -0.92
C GLY A 40 6.87 -3.68 -1.17
N VAL A 41 5.56 -3.43 -1.16
CA VAL A 41 4.98 -2.10 -1.33
C VAL A 41 4.65 -1.46 0.02
N GLY A 42 3.92 -2.19 0.87
CA GLY A 42 3.40 -1.63 2.12
C GLY A 42 4.49 -1.28 3.14
N SER A 43 5.60 -2.00 3.19
CA SER A 43 6.72 -1.65 4.08
C SER A 43 7.33 -0.29 3.74
N TRP A 44 7.48 0.03 2.45
CA TRP A 44 7.96 1.34 2.01
C TRP A 44 6.90 2.44 2.17
N ALA A 45 5.62 2.10 2.03
CA ALA A 45 4.54 3.04 2.36
C ALA A 45 4.56 3.40 3.85
N ALA A 46 4.70 2.42 4.74
CA ALA A 46 4.80 2.63 6.18
C ALA A 46 6.04 3.47 6.56
N GLU A 47 7.19 3.21 5.93
CA GLU A 47 8.41 4.03 6.07
C GLU A 47 8.16 5.50 5.68
N ALA A 48 7.52 5.72 4.52
CA ALA A 48 7.24 7.06 4.02
C ALA A 48 6.26 7.83 4.94
N LEU A 49 5.21 7.16 5.44
CA LEU A 49 4.27 7.74 6.40
C LEU A 49 4.98 8.17 7.69
N ALA A 50 5.83 7.31 8.26
CA ALA A 50 6.61 7.62 9.45
C ALA A 50 7.50 8.85 9.25
N ARG A 51 8.21 8.92 8.11
CA ARG A 51 9.10 10.03 7.75
C ARG A 51 8.39 11.32 7.35
N THR A 52 7.09 11.24 7.06
CA THR A 52 6.25 12.42 6.80
C THR A 52 5.70 13.05 8.09
N GLY A 53 5.75 12.33 9.21
CA GLY A 53 5.22 12.80 10.49
C GLY A 53 3.74 12.45 10.70
N ILE A 54 3.28 11.32 10.17
CA ILE A 54 1.94 10.82 10.46
C ILE A 54 1.86 10.44 11.95
N GLY A 55 0.82 10.94 12.65
CA GLY A 55 0.71 10.80 14.10
C GLY A 55 0.21 9.44 14.58
N ALA A 56 -0.48 8.68 13.72
CA ALA A 56 -0.89 7.31 14.04
C ALA A 56 -0.84 6.41 12.80
N ILE A 57 -0.27 5.22 12.94
CA ILE A 57 -0.18 4.22 11.87
C ILE A 57 -0.67 2.88 12.41
N THR A 58 -1.62 2.25 11.71
CA THR A 58 -1.98 0.86 11.93
C THR A 58 -1.37 0.00 10.83
N LEU A 59 -0.73 -1.09 11.21
CA LEU A 59 -0.14 -2.09 10.33
C LEU A 59 -0.95 -3.38 10.44
N ILE A 60 -1.36 -3.96 9.30
CA ILE A 60 -2.09 -5.24 9.27
C ILE A 60 -1.34 -6.19 8.34
N ASP A 61 -0.73 -7.22 8.91
CA ASP A 61 -0.03 -8.30 8.21
C ASP A 61 0.26 -9.43 9.21
N MET A 62 0.14 -10.70 8.79
CA MET A 62 0.38 -11.88 9.60
C MET A 62 1.64 -12.66 9.18
N ASP A 63 2.31 -12.22 8.12
CA ASP A 63 3.50 -12.91 7.64
C ASP A 63 4.75 -12.60 8.48
N ASP A 64 5.69 -13.56 8.46
CA ASP A 64 7.05 -13.35 8.95
C ASP A 64 8.00 -12.85 7.88
N VAL A 65 9.08 -12.21 8.31
CA VAL A 65 10.18 -11.80 7.45
C VAL A 65 10.91 -13.03 6.94
N CYS A 66 11.01 -13.17 5.62
CA CYS A 66 11.75 -14.25 4.95
C CYS A 66 13.01 -13.71 4.28
N VAL A 67 14.07 -14.48 4.23
CA VAL A 67 15.32 -14.12 3.53
C VAL A 67 15.07 -13.74 2.06
N THR A 68 14.10 -14.35 1.41
CA THR A 68 13.70 -14.05 0.02
C THR A 68 13.02 -12.69 -0.14
N ASN A 69 12.71 -11.99 0.96
CA ASN A 69 12.13 -10.65 0.94
C ASN A 69 13.20 -9.56 0.81
N THR A 70 14.49 -9.88 0.99
CA THR A 70 15.62 -8.93 1.05
C THR A 70 15.69 -8.00 -0.15
N ASN A 71 15.31 -8.49 -1.35
CA ASN A 71 15.41 -7.73 -2.59
C ASN A 71 14.34 -6.64 -2.76
N ARG A 72 13.33 -6.55 -1.82
CA ARG A 72 12.20 -5.62 -2.01
C ARG A 72 11.51 -5.11 -0.75
N GLN A 73 11.77 -5.66 0.43
CA GLN A 73 11.13 -5.26 1.69
C GLN A 73 12.15 -4.60 2.62
N ILE A 74 11.88 -3.36 3.06
CA ILE A 74 12.85 -2.55 3.82
C ILE A 74 13.23 -3.15 5.17
N HIS A 75 12.33 -3.90 5.80
CA HIS A 75 12.53 -4.55 7.10
C HIS A 75 13.19 -5.93 6.99
N ALA A 76 13.39 -6.45 5.77
CA ALA A 76 14.03 -7.75 5.55
C ALA A 76 15.55 -7.65 5.68
N LEU A 77 16.00 -7.52 6.92
CA LEU A 77 17.40 -7.52 7.34
C LEU A 77 17.76 -8.88 7.94
N ARG A 78 19.08 -9.19 7.98
CA ARG A 78 19.58 -10.49 8.48
C ARG A 78 18.98 -10.88 9.83
N ASP A 79 18.99 -9.94 10.77
CA ASP A 79 18.62 -10.20 12.16
C ASP A 79 17.09 -10.18 12.40
N ASN A 80 16.33 -9.83 11.36
CA ASN A 80 14.86 -9.80 11.40
C ASN A 80 14.20 -11.05 10.78
N VAL A 81 14.97 -11.94 10.15
CA VAL A 81 14.41 -13.15 9.52
C VAL A 81 13.73 -14.03 10.56
N GLY A 82 12.47 -14.41 10.30
CA GLY A 82 11.63 -15.19 11.19
C GLY A 82 10.82 -14.37 12.21
N LEU A 83 10.97 -13.03 12.23
CA LEU A 83 10.14 -12.15 13.06
C LEU A 83 8.92 -11.66 12.27
N ALA A 84 7.82 -11.36 12.97
CA ALA A 84 6.60 -10.85 12.36
C ALA A 84 6.86 -9.50 11.64
N LYS A 85 6.49 -9.40 10.35
CA LYS A 85 6.72 -8.20 9.53
C LYS A 85 6.14 -6.93 10.14
N SER A 86 4.92 -7.03 10.66
CA SER A 86 4.20 -5.92 11.27
C SER A 86 4.88 -5.40 12.53
N GLU A 87 5.42 -6.27 13.37
CA GLU A 87 6.15 -5.88 14.60
C GLU A 87 7.51 -5.24 14.27
N VAL A 88 8.29 -5.85 13.37
CA VAL A 88 9.57 -5.27 12.93
C VAL A 88 9.38 -3.90 12.30
N MET A 89 8.32 -3.73 11.51
CA MET A 89 8.01 -2.43 10.91
C MET A 89 7.52 -1.41 11.95
N ALA A 90 6.76 -1.85 12.97
CA ALA A 90 6.31 -0.99 14.05
C ALA A 90 7.49 -0.46 14.90
N GLU A 91 8.45 -1.31 15.22
CA GLU A 91 9.67 -0.91 15.89
C GLU A 91 10.45 0.13 15.07
N ARG A 92 10.61 -0.12 13.77
CA ARG A 92 11.25 0.80 12.85
C ARG A 92 10.55 2.16 12.79
N ILE A 93 9.21 2.19 12.75
CA ILE A 93 8.43 3.45 12.78
C ILE A 93 8.69 4.21 14.07
N ARG A 94 8.73 3.57 15.24
CA ARG A 94 9.01 4.20 16.54
C ARG A 94 10.42 4.81 16.60
N LEU A 95 11.40 4.18 15.92
CA LEU A 95 12.75 4.74 15.81
C LEU A 95 12.80 5.99 14.91
N ILE A 96 11.95 6.07 13.87
CA ILE A 96 11.86 7.23 12.97
C ILE A 96 11.04 8.35 13.60
N ASN A 97 9.88 8.02 14.13
CA ASN A 97 8.92 8.93 14.72
C ASN A 97 8.48 8.40 16.11
N PRO A 98 9.22 8.72 17.18
CA PRO A 98 8.95 8.22 18.53
C PRO A 98 7.58 8.61 19.08
N GLU A 99 6.97 9.68 18.56
CA GLU A 99 5.65 10.16 18.97
C GLU A 99 4.50 9.55 18.14
N CYS A 100 4.81 8.73 17.13
CA CYS A 100 3.81 8.03 16.34
C CYS A 100 3.14 6.91 17.17
N ARG A 101 1.82 6.92 17.23
CA ARG A 101 1.06 5.81 17.80
C ARG A 101 0.97 4.67 16.78
N VAL A 102 1.72 3.59 17.01
CA VAL A 102 1.72 2.44 16.12
C VAL A 102 0.88 1.32 16.71
N THR A 103 -0.12 0.88 15.96
CA THR A 103 -0.96 -0.28 16.27
C THR A 103 -0.61 -1.40 15.30
N VAL A 104 -0.34 -2.58 15.83
CA VAL A 104 -0.12 -3.80 15.05
C VAL A 104 -1.36 -4.67 15.15
N ILE A 105 -1.78 -5.21 14.01
CA ILE A 105 -2.81 -6.24 13.88
C ILE A 105 -2.15 -7.40 13.16
N ASP A 106 -1.81 -8.43 13.93
CA ASP A 106 -1.18 -9.66 13.45
C ASP A 106 -2.26 -10.60 12.91
N ASP A 107 -2.80 -10.23 11.76
CA ASP A 107 -3.87 -10.99 11.08
C ASP A 107 -3.93 -10.63 9.59
N PHE A 108 -4.62 -11.47 8.82
CA PHE A 108 -5.00 -11.17 7.44
C PHE A 108 -6.38 -10.54 7.37
N VAL A 109 -6.54 -9.53 6.52
CA VAL A 109 -7.87 -9.00 6.19
C VAL A 109 -8.63 -10.05 5.37
N THR A 110 -9.87 -10.31 5.78
CA THR A 110 -10.81 -11.22 5.10
C THR A 110 -12.17 -10.55 4.93
N ALA A 111 -13.10 -11.19 4.25
CA ALA A 111 -14.48 -10.69 4.17
C ALA A 111 -15.19 -10.69 5.53
N ASP A 112 -14.78 -11.58 6.44
CA ASP A 112 -15.42 -11.76 7.74
C ASP A 112 -14.96 -10.73 8.79
N ASN A 113 -13.67 -10.31 8.72
CA ASN A 113 -13.08 -9.40 9.72
C ASN A 113 -12.86 -7.96 9.21
N VAL A 114 -13.05 -7.69 7.92
CA VAL A 114 -12.79 -6.37 7.33
C VAL A 114 -13.61 -5.25 8.01
N ALA A 115 -14.81 -5.54 8.45
CA ALA A 115 -15.68 -4.58 9.14
C ALA A 115 -15.09 -4.16 10.48
N GLU A 116 -14.54 -5.10 11.26
CA GLU A 116 -13.88 -4.84 12.53
C GLU A 116 -12.66 -3.95 12.36
N TYR A 117 -11.80 -4.28 11.38
CA TYR A 117 -10.55 -3.56 11.20
C TYR A 117 -10.76 -2.18 10.56
N MET A 118 -11.71 -2.03 9.65
CA MET A 118 -11.92 -0.76 8.93
C MET A 118 -12.87 0.22 9.62
N SER A 119 -13.52 -0.17 10.72
CA SER A 119 -14.40 0.71 11.52
C SER A 119 -13.66 1.67 12.46
N LYS A 120 -12.33 1.66 12.47
CA LYS A 120 -11.50 2.42 13.44
C LYS A 120 -11.38 3.92 13.13
N GLY A 121 -12.03 4.45 12.11
CA GLY A 121 -12.04 5.88 11.78
C GLY A 121 -10.71 6.38 11.17
N TYR A 122 -10.10 5.60 10.30
CA TYR A 122 -8.86 5.99 9.61
C TYR A 122 -9.05 7.24 8.74
N SER A 123 -8.07 8.12 8.77
CA SER A 123 -7.97 9.26 7.84
C SER A 123 -7.78 8.78 6.40
N TYR A 124 -7.01 7.69 6.23
CA TYR A 124 -6.75 7.05 4.95
C TYR A 124 -6.34 5.58 5.10
N VAL A 125 -6.61 4.76 4.10
CA VAL A 125 -6.18 3.35 4.02
C VAL A 125 -5.30 3.17 2.79
N ILE A 126 -4.15 2.52 2.95
CA ILE A 126 -3.26 2.09 1.85
C ILE A 126 -3.36 0.57 1.76
N ASP A 127 -3.92 0.09 0.66
CA ASP A 127 -4.08 -1.32 0.38
C ASP A 127 -2.93 -1.83 -0.49
N ALA A 128 -2.00 -2.55 0.12
CA ALA A 128 -0.85 -3.19 -0.52
C ALA A 128 -0.95 -4.73 -0.51
N ILE A 129 -2.16 -5.27 -0.38
CA ILE A 129 -2.42 -6.72 -0.46
C ILE A 129 -2.17 -7.21 -1.89
N ASP A 130 -1.52 -8.35 -2.06
CA ASP A 130 -1.27 -9.00 -3.36
C ASP A 130 -2.27 -10.11 -3.70
N SER A 131 -3.12 -10.49 -2.76
CA SER A 131 -4.17 -11.50 -2.92
C SER A 131 -5.52 -10.87 -3.31
N VAL A 132 -6.13 -11.37 -4.40
CA VAL A 132 -7.34 -10.78 -5.01
C VAL A 132 -8.55 -10.80 -4.08
N ARG A 133 -8.77 -11.92 -3.35
CA ARG A 133 -9.98 -12.08 -2.51
C ARG A 133 -10.04 -11.08 -1.36
N PRO A 134 -9.04 -11.02 -0.46
CA PRO A 134 -9.06 -10.08 0.64
C PRO A 134 -9.01 -8.63 0.15
N LYS A 135 -8.24 -8.34 -0.89
CA LYS A 135 -8.16 -7.03 -1.52
C LYS A 135 -9.53 -6.56 -2.04
N ALA A 136 -10.30 -7.44 -2.69
CA ALA A 136 -11.64 -7.11 -3.16
C ALA A 136 -12.61 -6.84 -1.99
N ALA A 137 -12.55 -7.62 -0.92
CA ALA A 137 -13.37 -7.41 0.28
C ALA A 137 -13.06 -6.07 0.95
N LEU A 138 -11.78 -5.75 1.12
CA LEU A 138 -11.31 -4.47 1.67
C LEU A 138 -11.82 -3.28 0.85
N ILE A 139 -11.64 -3.31 -0.47
CA ILE A 139 -12.07 -2.23 -1.37
C ILE A 139 -13.59 -2.08 -1.36
N ALA A 140 -14.33 -3.19 -1.43
CA ALA A 140 -15.79 -3.16 -1.40
C ALA A 140 -16.32 -2.55 -0.11
N TYR A 141 -15.74 -2.91 1.04
CA TYR A 141 -16.08 -2.34 2.34
C TYR A 141 -15.78 -0.85 2.38
N CYS A 142 -14.54 -0.45 2.10
CA CYS A 142 -14.11 0.96 2.13
C CYS A 142 -14.97 1.83 1.21
N ARG A 143 -15.28 1.34 0.01
CA ARG A 143 -16.15 2.05 -0.93
C ARG A 143 -17.58 2.21 -0.39
N ARG A 144 -18.16 1.14 0.20
CA ARG A 144 -19.51 1.16 0.76
C ARG A 144 -19.64 2.14 1.92
N TYR A 145 -18.66 2.16 2.81
CA TYR A 145 -18.67 2.99 4.03
C TYR A 145 -17.90 4.30 3.88
N LYS A 146 -17.48 4.65 2.65
CA LYS A 146 -16.77 5.89 2.32
C LYS A 146 -15.48 6.08 3.13
N VAL A 147 -14.80 5.00 3.46
CA VAL A 147 -13.44 5.03 4.04
C VAL A 147 -12.45 5.41 2.93
N PRO A 148 -11.68 6.50 3.06
CA PRO A 148 -10.72 6.90 2.03
C PRO A 148 -9.66 5.82 1.83
N LEU A 149 -9.42 5.44 0.56
CA LEU A 149 -8.50 4.35 0.24
C LEU A 149 -7.78 4.62 -1.09
N VAL A 150 -6.52 4.20 -1.17
CA VAL A 150 -5.79 3.91 -2.40
C VAL A 150 -5.37 2.45 -2.40
N THR A 151 -5.59 1.76 -3.51
CA THR A 151 -5.11 0.40 -3.72
C THR A 151 -3.87 0.40 -4.61
N THR A 152 -3.07 -0.65 -4.54
CA THR A 152 -1.93 -0.86 -5.45
C THR A 152 -2.17 -2.08 -6.32
N GLY A 153 -1.76 -2.00 -7.57
CA GLY A 153 -1.68 -3.13 -8.47
C GLY A 153 -0.49 -4.04 -8.14
N GLY A 154 -0.16 -4.93 -9.05
CA GLY A 154 1.00 -5.80 -8.98
C GLY A 154 2.29 -5.03 -9.28
N ALA A 155 3.28 -5.12 -8.39
CA ALA A 155 4.59 -4.49 -8.54
C ALA A 155 5.69 -5.50 -8.97
N GLY A 156 5.31 -6.70 -9.36
CA GLY A 156 6.21 -7.74 -9.86
C GLY A 156 6.27 -7.76 -11.40
N GLY A 157 7.38 -8.24 -11.95
CA GLY A 157 7.61 -8.32 -13.38
C GLY A 157 7.89 -6.99 -14.06
N GLN A 158 8.32 -5.98 -13.32
CA GLN A 158 8.57 -4.61 -13.78
C GLN A 158 9.95 -4.14 -13.33
N ILE A 159 10.56 -3.25 -14.10
CA ILE A 159 11.93 -2.77 -13.91
C ILE A 159 11.98 -1.24 -13.84
N ASP A 160 11.10 -0.56 -14.57
CA ASP A 160 11.11 0.90 -14.74
C ASP A 160 10.10 1.59 -13.80
N PRO A 161 10.57 2.20 -12.69
CA PRO A 161 9.68 2.92 -11.76
C PRO A 161 9.10 4.21 -12.36
N THR A 162 9.63 4.73 -13.47
CA THR A 162 9.13 5.97 -14.09
C THR A 162 7.78 5.78 -14.79
N GLN A 163 7.37 4.55 -15.04
CA GLN A 163 6.08 4.21 -15.64
C GLN A 163 4.94 4.05 -14.63
N ILE A 164 5.20 4.31 -13.34
CA ILE A 164 4.19 4.20 -12.29
C ILE A 164 3.23 5.39 -12.37
N GLN A 165 1.94 5.10 -12.33
CA GLN A 165 0.85 6.06 -12.42
C GLN A 165 -0.21 5.82 -11.35
N VAL A 166 -1.07 6.83 -11.15
CA VAL A 166 -2.29 6.71 -10.36
C VAL A 166 -3.49 7.00 -11.26
N ALA A 167 -4.41 6.04 -11.34
CA ALA A 167 -5.67 6.21 -12.04
C ALA A 167 -6.80 5.48 -11.31
N ASP A 168 -8.05 5.73 -11.74
CA ASP A 168 -9.17 4.89 -11.30
C ASP A 168 -8.92 3.42 -11.72
N LEU A 169 -9.20 2.48 -10.81
CA LEU A 169 -8.99 1.04 -11.02
C LEU A 169 -9.61 0.53 -12.33
N ALA A 170 -10.70 1.18 -12.82
CA ALA A 170 -11.32 0.85 -14.10
C ALA A 170 -10.44 1.15 -15.31
N LYS A 171 -9.41 1.99 -15.15
CA LYS A 171 -8.53 2.47 -16.21
C LYS A 171 -7.13 1.86 -16.19
N THR A 172 -6.84 0.99 -15.23
CA THR A 172 -5.54 0.33 -15.15
C THR A 172 -5.32 -0.63 -16.32
N ILE A 173 -4.10 -0.64 -16.85
CA ILE A 173 -3.63 -1.47 -17.96
C ILE A 173 -2.39 -2.26 -17.53
N GLN A 174 -2.00 -3.28 -18.27
CA GLN A 174 -0.77 -4.09 -18.06
C GLN A 174 -0.64 -4.72 -16.65
N ASP A 175 -1.75 -4.84 -15.92
CA ASP A 175 -1.76 -5.31 -14.53
C ASP A 175 -2.75 -6.48 -14.35
N PRO A 176 -2.25 -7.73 -14.29
CA PRO A 176 -3.09 -8.91 -14.10
C PRO A 176 -3.81 -8.96 -12.74
N LEU A 177 -3.18 -8.41 -11.68
CA LEU A 177 -3.82 -8.33 -10.36
C LEU A 177 -5.02 -7.39 -10.41
N ALA A 178 -4.84 -6.19 -10.96
CA ALA A 178 -5.92 -5.22 -11.12
C ALA A 178 -7.04 -5.73 -12.05
N ALA A 179 -6.70 -6.49 -13.10
CA ALA A 179 -7.69 -7.11 -13.99
C ALA A 179 -8.58 -8.10 -13.22
N LYS A 180 -7.97 -9.08 -12.52
CA LYS A 180 -8.70 -10.05 -11.70
C LYS A 180 -9.50 -9.38 -10.57
N LEU A 181 -8.94 -8.30 -9.99
CA LEU A 181 -9.61 -7.52 -8.95
C LEU A 181 -10.90 -6.87 -9.48
N ARG A 182 -10.88 -6.27 -10.68
CA ARG A 182 -12.08 -5.71 -11.32
C ARG A 182 -13.18 -6.76 -11.54
N GLU A 183 -12.79 -7.95 -12.00
CA GLU A 183 -13.71 -9.08 -12.18
C GLU A 183 -14.34 -9.48 -10.84
N ARG A 184 -13.51 -9.66 -9.82
CA ARG A 184 -13.95 -10.08 -8.48
C ARG A 184 -14.86 -9.03 -7.81
N LEU A 185 -14.52 -7.75 -7.91
CA LEU A 185 -15.37 -6.67 -7.41
C LEU A 185 -16.75 -6.65 -8.05
N LYS A 186 -16.84 -6.97 -9.35
CA LYS A 186 -18.10 -7.07 -10.06
C LYS A 186 -18.89 -8.32 -9.64
N SER A 187 -18.26 -9.52 -9.64
CA SER A 187 -18.94 -10.80 -9.39
C SER A 187 -19.42 -10.94 -7.95
N ASP A 188 -18.54 -10.64 -6.97
CA ASP A 188 -18.78 -10.97 -5.57
C ASP A 188 -19.43 -9.81 -4.79
N PHE A 189 -19.17 -8.57 -5.20
CA PHE A 189 -19.59 -7.38 -4.46
C PHE A 189 -20.49 -6.42 -5.25
N ASN A 190 -20.86 -6.77 -6.49
CA ASN A 190 -21.67 -5.94 -7.37
C ASN A 190 -21.14 -4.50 -7.52
N VAL A 191 -19.82 -4.32 -7.49
CA VAL A 191 -19.16 -3.04 -7.71
C VAL A 191 -19.05 -2.79 -9.20
N VAL A 192 -19.87 -1.88 -9.72
CA VAL A 192 -19.94 -1.54 -11.14
C VAL A 192 -19.43 -0.12 -11.39
N LYS A 193 -19.06 0.14 -12.65
CA LYS A 193 -18.66 1.48 -13.09
C LYS A 193 -19.85 2.45 -13.04
N ASN A 194 -19.58 3.68 -12.61
CA ASN A 194 -20.55 4.76 -12.65
C ASN A 194 -20.75 5.27 -14.10
N SER A 195 -21.63 6.28 -14.29
CA SER A 195 -21.90 6.91 -15.59
C SER A 195 -20.68 7.51 -16.29
N LYS A 196 -19.60 7.80 -15.53
CA LYS A 196 -18.32 8.30 -16.06
C LYS A 196 -17.32 7.17 -16.34
N GLY A 197 -17.74 5.91 -16.30
CA GLY A 197 -16.90 4.75 -16.54
C GLY A 197 -15.88 4.45 -15.44
N LYS A 198 -16.06 4.99 -14.22
CA LYS A 198 -15.14 4.84 -13.08
C LYS A 198 -15.70 3.88 -12.03
N LEU A 199 -14.81 3.14 -11.36
CA LEU A 199 -15.14 2.37 -10.16
C LEU A 199 -15.11 3.24 -8.88
N GLY A 200 -14.49 4.42 -8.93
CA GLY A 200 -14.35 5.30 -7.77
C GLY A 200 -13.31 4.79 -6.76
N VAL A 201 -12.29 4.10 -7.25
CA VAL A 201 -11.17 3.56 -6.46
C VAL A 201 -9.87 3.95 -7.13
N ASP A 202 -9.07 4.78 -6.48
CA ASP A 202 -7.75 5.16 -6.98
C ASP A 202 -6.78 3.99 -6.84
N CYS A 203 -6.01 3.69 -7.89
CA CYS A 203 -5.07 2.58 -7.97
C CYS A 203 -3.71 3.07 -8.44
N VAL A 204 -2.65 2.72 -7.70
CA VAL A 204 -1.26 2.85 -8.16
C VAL A 204 -0.94 1.63 -9.00
N PHE A 205 -0.48 1.83 -10.22
CA PHE A 205 -0.12 0.75 -11.16
C PHE A 205 0.99 1.21 -12.10
N SER A 206 1.64 0.27 -12.80
CA SER A 206 2.59 0.61 -13.87
C SER A 206 1.97 0.35 -15.24
N THR A 207 2.35 1.17 -16.21
CA THR A 207 2.04 0.95 -17.63
C THR A 207 3.05 0.07 -18.34
N GLU A 208 4.12 -0.34 -17.64
CA GLU A 208 5.18 -1.20 -18.18
C GLU A 208 4.64 -2.58 -18.53
N ALA A 209 5.07 -3.10 -19.66
CA ALA A 209 4.80 -4.49 -20.04
C ALA A 209 5.57 -5.44 -19.11
N LEU A 210 4.89 -6.48 -18.62
CA LEU A 210 5.49 -7.42 -17.68
C LEU A 210 6.56 -8.29 -18.35
N VAL A 211 7.64 -8.55 -17.62
CA VAL A 211 8.62 -9.57 -17.98
C VAL A 211 8.39 -10.85 -17.16
N TYR A 212 8.59 -11.98 -17.79
CA TYR A 212 8.35 -13.31 -17.23
C TYR A 212 9.64 -14.10 -17.20
N PRO A 213 9.98 -14.77 -16.08
CA PRO A 213 11.13 -15.67 -16.03
C PRO A 213 10.90 -16.87 -16.96
N GLN A 214 11.96 -17.30 -17.64
CA GLN A 214 11.99 -18.49 -18.49
C GLN A 214 12.75 -19.62 -17.81
N ALA A 215 12.56 -20.86 -18.30
CA ALA A 215 13.20 -22.04 -17.73
C ALA A 215 14.74 -22.05 -17.87
N ASP A 216 15.27 -21.34 -18.84
CA ASP A 216 16.72 -21.18 -19.08
C ASP A 216 17.38 -20.06 -18.25
N GLY A 217 16.60 -19.43 -17.35
CA GLY A 217 17.07 -18.32 -16.51
C GLY A 217 17.01 -16.94 -17.20
N SER A 218 16.61 -16.87 -18.47
CA SER A 218 16.34 -15.59 -19.16
C SER A 218 15.00 -14.99 -18.74
N VAL A 219 14.72 -13.76 -19.17
CA VAL A 219 13.42 -13.11 -19.01
C VAL A 219 12.88 -12.69 -20.37
N CYS A 220 11.55 -12.74 -20.55
CA CYS A 220 10.89 -12.41 -21.79
C CYS A 220 9.56 -11.69 -21.54
N ALA A 221 9.15 -10.81 -22.46
CA ALA A 221 7.84 -10.16 -22.42
C ALA A 221 6.66 -11.12 -22.70
N MET A 222 6.93 -12.30 -23.24
CA MET A 222 5.92 -13.32 -23.53
C MET A 222 5.80 -14.31 -22.37
N LYS A 223 4.57 -14.54 -21.92
CA LYS A 223 4.28 -15.57 -20.92
C LYS A 223 4.57 -16.94 -21.52
N SER A 224 5.41 -17.74 -20.88
CA SER A 224 5.64 -19.14 -21.30
C SER A 224 4.32 -19.91 -21.27
N THR A 225 4.00 -20.60 -22.37
CA THR A 225 2.81 -21.46 -22.49
C THR A 225 3.02 -22.86 -21.91
N ALA A 226 4.24 -23.19 -21.49
CA ALA A 226 4.65 -24.56 -21.14
C ALA A 226 4.22 -25.06 -19.76
N GLU A 227 3.67 -24.20 -18.89
CA GLU A 227 3.19 -24.61 -17.57
C GLU A 227 1.90 -23.86 -17.18
N GLY A 228 0.95 -24.60 -16.56
CA GLY A 228 -0.34 -24.06 -16.10
C GLY A 228 -0.24 -22.86 -15.16
N PRO A 229 -1.36 -22.36 -14.61
CA PRO A 229 -1.38 -21.13 -13.82
C PRO A 229 -0.47 -21.26 -12.61
N LYS A 230 0.75 -20.67 -12.68
CA LYS A 230 1.64 -20.57 -11.53
C LYS A 230 0.97 -19.66 -10.50
N ARG A 231 0.87 -20.14 -9.25
CA ARG A 231 0.52 -19.29 -8.11
C ARG A 231 1.52 -18.13 -8.06
N MET A 232 1.04 -16.95 -7.68
CA MET A 232 1.89 -15.78 -7.40
C MET A 232 2.50 -15.95 -5.98
N ASP A 233 3.20 -17.08 -5.77
CA ASP A 233 3.94 -17.32 -4.55
C ASP A 233 5.42 -16.94 -4.71
N CYS A 234 6.12 -16.79 -3.60
CA CYS A 234 7.52 -16.32 -3.57
C CYS A 234 8.50 -17.26 -4.31
N ALA A 235 8.10 -18.48 -4.64
CA ALA A 235 8.96 -19.49 -5.25
C ALA A 235 8.77 -19.62 -6.77
N SER A 236 7.62 -19.19 -7.32
CA SER A 236 7.26 -19.39 -8.73
C SER A 236 6.69 -18.16 -9.43
N GLY A 237 6.70 -17.00 -8.75
CA GLY A 237 6.08 -15.77 -9.22
C GLY A 237 6.98 -14.89 -10.10
N PHE A 238 6.47 -13.71 -10.42
CA PHE A 238 7.26 -12.65 -11.04
C PHE A 238 8.45 -12.26 -10.18
N GLY A 239 9.58 -11.95 -10.81
CA GLY A 239 10.65 -11.22 -10.15
C GLY A 239 10.14 -9.87 -9.64
N ALA A 240 10.81 -9.32 -8.65
CA ALA A 240 10.51 -7.99 -8.12
C ALA A 240 11.81 -7.25 -7.79
N ALA A 241 11.77 -5.93 -7.90
CA ALA A 241 12.90 -5.06 -7.59
C ALA A 241 12.47 -3.95 -6.63
N THR A 242 13.35 -3.61 -5.68
CA THR A 242 13.12 -2.52 -4.72
C THR A 242 12.74 -1.21 -5.40
N MET A 243 13.39 -0.86 -6.51
CA MET A 243 13.14 0.38 -7.24
C MET A 243 11.67 0.54 -7.64
N VAL A 244 11.02 -0.55 -8.04
CA VAL A 244 9.60 -0.53 -8.42
C VAL A 244 8.71 -0.62 -7.18
N THR A 245 8.94 -1.61 -6.33
CA THR A 245 8.06 -1.84 -5.16
C THR A 245 8.06 -0.68 -4.18
N ALA A 246 9.24 -0.08 -3.92
CA ALA A 246 9.35 1.10 -3.08
C ALA A 246 8.64 2.31 -3.71
N SER A 247 8.82 2.52 -5.02
CA SER A 247 8.18 3.62 -5.73
C SER A 247 6.64 3.50 -5.74
N PHE A 248 6.09 2.28 -5.86
CA PHE A 248 4.65 2.06 -5.64
C PHE A 248 4.21 2.54 -4.26
N GLY A 249 4.95 2.17 -3.21
CA GLY A 249 4.69 2.62 -1.83
C GLY A 249 4.73 4.13 -1.68
N PHE A 250 5.77 4.78 -2.22
CA PHE A 250 5.93 6.23 -2.17
C PHE A 250 4.85 6.98 -2.95
N VAL A 251 4.47 6.50 -4.13
CA VAL A 251 3.38 7.07 -4.93
C VAL A 251 2.04 6.93 -4.21
N ALA A 252 1.76 5.78 -3.57
CA ALA A 252 0.56 5.57 -2.78
C ALA A 252 0.47 6.55 -1.61
N VAL A 253 1.55 6.74 -0.86
CA VAL A 253 1.60 7.73 0.23
C VAL A 253 1.44 9.15 -0.29
N SER A 254 2.18 9.56 -1.33
CA SER A 254 2.05 10.88 -1.93
C SER A 254 0.60 11.17 -2.36
N HIS A 255 -0.08 10.18 -2.95
CA HIS A 255 -1.48 10.29 -3.32
C HIS A 255 -2.39 10.44 -2.11
N ALA A 256 -2.20 9.63 -1.06
CA ALA A 256 -2.97 9.71 0.18
C ALA A 256 -2.84 11.09 0.84
N LEU A 257 -1.61 11.64 0.95
CA LEU A 257 -1.36 12.97 1.50
C LEU A 257 -2.10 14.05 0.72
N LYS A 258 -2.02 14.04 -0.62
CA LYS A 258 -2.75 14.98 -1.49
C LYS A 258 -4.26 14.91 -1.27
N LYS A 259 -4.82 13.69 -1.14
CA LYS A 259 -6.27 13.51 -0.90
C LYS A 259 -6.70 14.01 0.48
N MET A 260 -5.90 13.77 1.52
CA MET A 260 -6.18 14.27 2.86
C MET A 260 -6.16 15.80 2.90
N MET A 261 -5.17 16.45 2.28
CA MET A 261 -5.10 17.91 2.17
C MET A 261 -6.30 18.49 1.42
N ALA A 262 -6.62 17.97 0.23
CA ALA A 262 -7.76 18.45 -0.56
C ALA A 262 -9.10 18.28 0.17
N LYS A 263 -9.27 17.21 0.98
CA LYS A 263 -10.45 17.03 1.82
C LYS A 263 -10.52 18.08 2.91
N ALA A 264 -9.41 18.39 3.59
CA ALA A 264 -9.36 19.40 4.65
C ALA A 264 -9.67 20.80 4.10
N GLU A 265 -9.14 21.16 2.92
CA GLU A 265 -9.44 22.42 2.24
C GLU A 265 -10.92 22.55 1.84
N SER A 266 -11.58 21.46 1.47
CA SER A 266 -13.00 21.46 1.10
C SER A 266 -13.95 21.56 2.30
N GLN A 267 -13.46 21.39 3.52
CA GLN A 267 -14.22 21.44 4.78
C GLN A 267 -13.95 22.73 5.58
N ALA A 268 -12.94 23.51 5.18
CA ALA A 268 -12.61 24.82 5.74
C ALA A 268 -13.38 25.95 5.08
#